data_6e4dbe7c8919404e9ca0ba81489811f7
#
_entry.id   6e4dbe7c8919404e9ca0ba81489811f7
#
_cell.length_a   1.000
_cell.length_b   1.000
_cell.length_c   1.000
_cell.angle_alpha   90.00
_cell.angle_beta   90.00
_cell.angle_gamma   90.00
#
_symmetry.space_group_name_H-M   'P 1'
#
loop_
_entity.id
_entity.type
_entity.pdbx_description
1 polymer ?
#
loop_
_entity_poly.entity_id
_entity_poly.type
_entity_poly.pdbx_seq_one_letter_code
_entity_poly.pdbx_strand_id
1 'polypeptide(L)'
;MLKTKKMLSLILAMGMIFTLAACGGQKTNDSSPDNNTKTSDDGAIIDEVDGYDIADATYVLKAGHVLAEDHPYNKALLYMDEYLCKATNGDLRIEVYPNAQLGNERDLQEGCSMGTVDIGIGATATLSNFT
;
A
#
# COMPACT_ATOMS: atom_id res chain seq x y z
N MET A 1 -3.22 -4.38 -41.14
CA MET A 1 -4.61 -4.76 -41.00
C MET A 1 -4.77 -5.29 -39.59
N LEU A 2 -5.43 -4.73 -38.62
CA LEU A 2 -6.62 -3.91 -38.57
C LEU A 2 -6.63 -3.08 -37.27
N LYS A 3 -6.41 -1.80 -37.39
CA LYS A 3 -6.78 -0.81 -36.38
C LYS A 3 -8.26 -0.52 -36.62
N THR A 4 -9.15 -0.81 -35.67
CA THR A 4 -10.45 -0.15 -35.57
C THR A 4 -11.33 -0.87 -34.56
N LYS A 5 -11.16 -0.61 -33.25
CA LYS A 5 -12.20 -0.80 -32.24
C LYS A 5 -12.01 0.12 -31.02
N LYS A 6 -11.59 1.34 -31.25
CA LYS A 6 -11.59 2.37 -30.20
C LYS A 6 -12.31 3.60 -30.71
N MET A 7 -13.60 3.50 -30.98
CA MET A 7 -14.49 4.65 -31.17
C MET A 7 -15.93 4.18 -31.22
N LEU A 8 -16.52 3.93 -30.07
CA LEU A 8 -17.97 4.03 -29.91
C LEU A 8 -18.34 3.88 -28.43
N SER A 9 -18.19 4.93 -27.68
CA SER A 9 -18.98 5.19 -26.48
C SER A 9 -18.79 6.63 -26.04
N LEU A 10 -19.16 7.51 -26.92
CA LEU A 10 -19.40 8.90 -26.59
C LEU A 10 -20.85 9.14 -26.99
N ILE A 11 -21.71 9.33 -26.04
CA ILE A 11 -23.05 9.90 -26.04
C ILE A 11 -23.90 9.14 -25.01
N LEU A 12 -23.97 9.63 -23.83
CA LEU A 12 -25.18 9.96 -23.09
C LEU A 12 -24.82 10.69 -21.79
N ALA A 13 -24.54 11.96 -21.93
CA ALA A 13 -24.58 12.91 -20.85
C ALA A 13 -25.88 13.64 -20.95
N MET A 14 -26.74 13.57 -19.95
CA MET A 14 -27.70 14.66 -19.67
C MET A 14 -28.36 14.46 -18.33
N GLY A 15 -28.03 15.36 -17.42
CA GLY A 15 -29.01 15.96 -16.50
C GLY A 15 -29.20 15.27 -15.17
N MET A 16 -28.62 15.83 -14.12
CA MET A 16 -29.40 16.26 -12.93
C MET A 16 -28.54 17.21 -12.09
N ILE A 17 -28.90 18.47 -12.22
CA ILE A 17 -28.51 19.55 -11.31
C ILE A 17 -29.31 19.34 -10.02
N PHE A 18 -28.61 19.14 -8.91
CA PHE A 18 -29.20 19.37 -7.59
C PHE A 18 -28.29 20.34 -6.83
N THR A 19 -28.72 21.57 -6.81
CA THR A 19 -28.24 22.62 -5.91
C THR A 19 -28.78 22.36 -4.52
N LEU A 20 -27.93 22.27 -3.52
CA LEU A 20 -28.28 22.67 -2.17
C LEU A 20 -27.08 23.40 -1.54
N ALA A 21 -27.34 24.64 -1.28
CA ALA A 21 -26.48 25.56 -0.57
C ALA A 21 -26.55 25.32 0.96
N ALA A 22 -25.50 25.65 1.62
CA ALA A 22 -25.45 26.47 2.81
C ALA A 22 -24.60 25.95 3.97
N CYS A 23 -23.80 26.85 4.42
CA CYS A 23 -23.18 27.11 5.73
C CYS A 23 -21.93 26.29 6.06
N GLY A 24 -20.76 26.87 6.19
CA GLY A 24 -20.39 28.13 6.83
C GLY A 24 -19.33 27.82 7.86
N GLY A 25 -18.14 28.42 7.73
CA GLY A 25 -17.29 28.59 8.92
C GLY A 25 -15.89 27.98 8.84
N GLN A 26 -15.01 28.83 8.56
CA GLN A 26 -13.75 29.20 9.22
C GLN A 26 -12.45 28.59 8.66
N LYS A 27 -11.74 29.48 7.97
CA LYS A 27 -10.34 29.34 7.58
C LYS A 27 -9.45 29.41 8.81
N THR A 28 -8.57 28.44 8.96
CA THR A 28 -7.26 28.69 9.53
C THR A 28 -6.23 28.18 8.52
N ASN A 29 -5.45 29.10 7.98
CA ASN A 29 -4.26 28.83 7.21
C ASN A 29 -3.22 28.24 8.16
N ASP A 30 -2.81 27.01 7.90
CA ASP A 30 -1.50 26.55 8.32
C ASP A 30 -0.89 25.77 7.15
N SER A 31 0.21 26.34 6.65
CA SER A 31 0.93 25.81 5.50
C SER A 31 1.83 24.67 6.00
N SER A 32 1.42 23.46 5.77
CA SER A 32 2.29 22.29 5.86
C SER A 32 2.32 21.58 4.50
N PRO A 33 3.47 21.11 4.02
CA PRO A 33 3.57 20.55 2.69
C PRO A 33 2.67 19.32 2.58
N ASP A 34 1.84 19.31 1.54
CA ASP A 34 0.95 18.23 1.18
C ASP A 34 1.72 16.92 0.99
N ASN A 35 1.69 16.10 2.02
CA ASN A 35 2.03 14.70 1.92
C ASN A 35 0.70 13.98 1.67
N ASN A 36 0.36 13.80 0.40
CA ASN A 36 -0.87 13.12 0.00
C ASN A 36 -0.68 11.60 0.14
N THR A 37 -0.55 11.16 1.39
CA THR A 37 -0.55 9.74 1.72
C THR A 37 -2.01 9.32 1.90
N LYS A 38 -2.62 8.73 0.88
CA LYS A 38 -3.87 8.01 1.04
C LYS A 38 -3.59 6.72 1.79
N THR A 39 -3.82 6.74 3.09
CA THR A 39 -3.93 5.53 3.88
C THR A 39 -5.29 4.91 3.54
N SER A 40 -5.32 3.74 2.95
CA SER A 40 -6.54 2.96 2.86
C SER A 40 -6.95 2.52 4.27
N ASP A 41 -8.25 2.48 4.53
CA ASP A 41 -8.88 2.22 5.85
C ASP A 41 -8.56 0.81 6.41
N ASP A 42 -7.84 -0.03 5.64
CA ASP A 42 -7.40 -1.40 5.98
C ASP A 42 -5.92 -1.50 6.43
N GLY A 43 -5.23 -0.39 6.56
CA GLY A 43 -3.97 -0.25 7.31
C GLY A 43 -2.73 -0.98 6.80
N ALA A 44 -2.76 -1.67 5.68
CA ALA A 44 -1.68 -2.57 5.31
C ALA A 44 -0.99 -2.25 3.97
N ILE A 45 -1.62 -1.50 3.09
CA ILE A 45 -1.12 -1.32 1.73
C ILE A 45 -1.08 0.16 1.38
N ILE A 46 0.08 0.65 1.00
CA ILE A 46 0.17 1.90 0.24
C ILE A 46 -0.01 1.52 -1.22
N ASP A 47 -1.24 1.62 -1.73
CA ASP A 47 -1.55 1.24 -3.11
C ASP A 47 -0.78 2.09 -4.13
N GLU A 48 -0.58 3.37 -3.81
CA GLU A 48 0.08 4.33 -4.70
C GLU A 48 1.19 5.11 -3.97
N VAL A 49 2.39 5.08 -4.51
CA VAL A 49 3.54 5.90 -4.09
C VAL A 49 4.00 6.74 -5.27
N ASP A 50 3.97 8.06 -5.13
CA ASP A 50 4.44 9.01 -6.16
C ASP A 50 3.86 8.77 -7.57
N GLY A 51 2.59 8.31 -7.66
CA GLY A 51 1.93 8.01 -8.93
C GLY A 51 2.20 6.61 -9.49
N TYR A 52 2.89 5.75 -8.74
CA TYR A 52 3.08 4.33 -9.08
C TYR A 52 2.11 3.45 -8.28
N ASP A 53 1.20 2.77 -8.97
CA ASP A 53 0.29 1.78 -8.39
C ASP A 53 1.03 0.47 -8.11
N ILE A 54 0.77 -0.18 -6.97
CA ILE A 54 1.34 -1.48 -6.65
C ILE A 54 0.90 -2.56 -7.65
N ALA A 55 -0.29 -2.41 -8.22
CA ALA A 55 -0.82 -3.34 -9.22
C ALA A 55 -0.04 -3.31 -10.55
N ASP A 56 0.68 -2.23 -10.83
CA ASP A 56 1.51 -2.07 -12.03
C ASP A 56 2.96 -2.53 -11.81
N ALA A 57 3.33 -2.89 -10.57
CA ALA A 57 4.69 -3.30 -10.25
C ALA A 57 5.07 -4.65 -10.90
N THR A 58 6.29 -4.72 -11.39
CA THR A 58 6.84 -5.98 -11.95
C THR A 58 7.08 -7.02 -10.88
N TYR A 59 7.50 -6.57 -9.68
CA TYR A 59 7.80 -7.40 -8.52
C TYR A 59 7.13 -6.84 -7.28
N VAL A 60 6.37 -7.69 -6.57
CA VAL A 60 5.75 -7.36 -5.29
C VAL A 60 6.25 -8.32 -4.23
N LEU A 61 6.95 -7.81 -3.22
CA LEU A 61 7.42 -8.57 -2.07
C LEU A 61 6.36 -8.57 -0.97
N LYS A 62 6.05 -9.74 -0.41
CA LYS A 62 5.16 -9.88 0.75
C LYS A 62 5.95 -9.73 2.04
N ALA A 63 5.60 -8.71 2.83
CA ALA A 63 6.24 -8.44 4.11
C ALA A 63 5.22 -8.58 5.26
N GLY A 64 5.53 -9.37 6.28
CA GLY A 64 4.64 -9.60 7.41
C GLY A 64 5.25 -9.32 8.78
N HIS A 65 4.42 -8.89 9.73
CA HIS A 65 4.73 -8.80 11.15
C HIS A 65 3.47 -8.96 12.02
N VAL A 66 3.66 -9.27 13.30
CA VAL A 66 2.55 -9.58 14.21
C VAL A 66 2.02 -8.36 14.97
N LEU A 67 2.64 -7.21 14.83
CA LEU A 67 2.34 -6.01 15.61
C LEU A 67 1.33 -5.12 14.89
N ALA A 68 0.77 -4.15 15.62
CA ALA A 68 -0.21 -3.22 15.10
C ALA A 68 0.39 -2.27 14.04
N GLU A 69 -0.46 -1.66 13.23
CA GLU A 69 -0.10 -0.78 12.12
C GLU A 69 0.64 0.50 12.54
N ASP A 70 0.35 1.02 13.73
CA ASP A 70 1.02 2.17 14.30
C ASP A 70 2.44 1.85 14.83
N HIS A 71 2.79 0.56 14.90
CA HIS A 71 4.09 0.12 15.38
C HIS A 71 5.24 0.54 14.44
N PRO A 72 6.45 0.83 14.99
CA PRO A 72 7.62 1.18 14.19
C PRO A 72 8.00 0.18 13.10
N TYR A 73 7.71 -1.12 13.26
CA TYR A 73 7.98 -2.13 12.23
C TYR A 73 7.16 -1.89 10.98
N ASN A 74 5.86 -1.58 11.13
CA ASN A 74 4.99 -1.26 10.01
C ASN A 74 5.51 -0.01 9.28
N LYS A 75 5.79 1.05 10.02
CA LYS A 75 6.32 2.30 9.46
C LYS A 75 7.64 2.10 8.72
N ALA A 76 8.51 1.23 9.23
CA ALA A 76 9.78 0.92 8.57
C ALA A 76 9.58 0.17 7.24
N LEU A 77 8.64 -0.77 7.16
CA LEU A 77 8.31 -1.48 5.93
C LEU A 77 7.66 -0.55 4.89
N LEU A 78 6.74 0.32 5.31
CA LEU A 78 6.13 1.31 4.43
C LEU A 78 7.16 2.31 3.88
N TYR A 79 8.10 2.76 4.74
CA TYR A 79 9.21 3.61 4.31
C TYR A 79 10.14 2.88 3.32
N MET A 80 10.38 1.59 3.55
CA MET A 80 11.18 0.77 2.64
C MET A 80 10.48 0.59 1.29
N ASP A 81 9.15 0.39 1.28
CA ASP A 81 8.35 0.33 0.05
C ASP A 81 8.47 1.63 -0.75
N GLU A 82 8.26 2.78 -0.10
CA GLU A 82 8.40 4.09 -0.72
C GLU A 82 9.79 4.29 -1.34
N TYR A 83 10.84 3.92 -0.60
CA TYR A 83 12.21 4.03 -1.08
C TYR A 83 12.48 3.13 -2.29
N LEU A 84 12.05 1.87 -2.25
CA LEU A 84 12.23 0.92 -3.34
C LEU A 84 11.41 1.30 -4.56
N CYS A 85 10.17 1.72 -4.37
CA CYS A 85 9.31 2.23 -5.44
C CYS A 85 10.01 3.37 -6.21
N LYS A 86 10.50 4.37 -5.50
CA LYS A 86 11.24 5.50 -6.10
C LYS A 86 12.53 5.07 -6.79
N ALA A 87 13.28 4.19 -6.16
CA ALA A 87 14.57 3.72 -6.68
C ALA A 87 14.44 2.86 -7.95
N THR A 88 13.29 2.22 -8.13
CA THR A 88 13.03 1.30 -9.25
C THR A 88 12.00 1.83 -10.26
N ASN A 89 11.55 3.08 -10.11
CA ASN A 89 10.47 3.68 -10.91
C ASN A 89 9.19 2.83 -10.91
N GLY A 90 8.80 2.32 -9.73
CA GLY A 90 7.60 1.53 -9.54
C GLY A 90 7.74 0.02 -9.80
N ASP A 91 8.87 -0.45 -10.34
CA ASP A 91 9.04 -1.86 -10.70
C ASP A 91 9.06 -2.81 -9.50
N LEU A 92 9.51 -2.35 -8.33
CA LEU A 92 9.58 -3.15 -7.10
C LEU A 92 8.78 -2.48 -5.99
N ARG A 93 7.83 -3.21 -5.43
CA ARG A 93 6.96 -2.76 -4.34
C ARG A 93 6.97 -3.77 -3.19
N ILE A 94 6.52 -3.32 -2.02
CA ILE A 94 6.33 -4.18 -0.84
C ILE A 94 4.87 -4.10 -0.40
N GLU A 95 4.21 -5.26 -0.38
CA GLU A 95 2.90 -5.43 0.22
C GLU A 95 3.06 -5.80 1.69
N VAL A 96 2.59 -4.92 2.60
CA VAL A 96 2.80 -5.07 4.05
C VAL A 96 1.57 -5.66 4.71
N TYR A 97 1.76 -6.72 5.50
CA TYR A 97 0.74 -7.45 6.24
C TYR A 97 1.00 -7.34 7.75
N PRO A 98 0.42 -6.32 8.44
CA PRO A 98 0.50 -6.16 9.89
C PRO A 98 -0.46 -7.10 10.63
N ASN A 99 -0.54 -6.94 11.96
CA ASN A 99 -1.56 -7.60 12.81
C ASN A 99 -1.61 -9.13 12.67
N ALA A 100 -0.48 -9.79 12.39
CA ALA A 100 -0.41 -11.23 12.18
C ALA A 100 -1.31 -11.77 11.03
N GLN A 101 -1.57 -10.97 10.00
CA GLN A 101 -2.40 -11.37 8.85
C GLN A 101 -1.81 -12.59 8.09
N LEU A 102 -0.49 -12.74 8.09
CA LEU A 102 0.20 -13.91 7.52
C LEU A 102 0.55 -14.97 8.56
N GLY A 103 -0.07 -14.93 9.75
CA GLY A 103 0.19 -15.83 10.85
C GLY A 103 1.10 -15.24 11.94
N ASN A 104 1.45 -16.07 12.92
CA ASN A 104 2.34 -15.67 14.02
C ASN A 104 3.81 -15.61 13.58
N GLU A 105 4.72 -15.21 14.47
CA GLU A 105 6.16 -15.08 14.12
C GLU A 105 6.78 -16.38 13.61
N ARG A 106 6.34 -17.53 14.10
CA ARG A 106 6.81 -18.83 13.62
C ARG A 106 6.33 -19.10 12.21
N ASP A 107 5.03 -18.83 11.94
CA ASP A 107 4.44 -19.01 10.61
C ASP A 107 5.14 -18.12 9.58
N LEU A 108 5.49 -16.88 9.95
CA LEU A 108 6.26 -15.97 9.10
C LEU A 108 7.66 -16.52 8.78
N GLN A 109 8.35 -17.10 9.77
CA GLN A 109 9.68 -17.67 9.57
C GLN A 109 9.61 -18.93 8.69
N GLU A 110 8.63 -19.80 8.91
CA GLU A 110 8.35 -20.94 8.04
C GLU A 110 8.00 -20.47 6.61
N GLY A 111 7.17 -19.44 6.50
CA GLY A 111 6.81 -18.82 5.21
C GLY A 111 8.02 -18.28 4.45
N CYS A 112 8.94 -17.60 5.14
CA CYS A 112 10.19 -17.13 4.54
C CYS A 112 11.07 -18.30 4.08
N SER A 113 11.15 -19.38 4.87
CA SER A 113 11.93 -20.57 4.50
C SER A 113 11.37 -21.29 3.28
N MET A 114 10.05 -21.24 3.09
CA MET A 114 9.35 -21.86 1.96
C MET A 114 9.20 -20.93 0.75
N GLY A 115 9.54 -19.63 0.89
CA GLY A 115 9.38 -18.64 -0.17
C GLY A 115 7.92 -18.21 -0.40
N THR A 116 7.03 -18.38 0.59
CA THR A 116 5.64 -17.87 0.54
C THR A 116 5.49 -16.47 1.15
N VAL A 117 6.47 -16.06 1.94
CA VAL A 117 6.68 -14.72 2.49
C VAL A 117 8.10 -14.30 2.15
N ASP A 118 8.28 -13.07 1.68
CA ASP A 118 9.60 -12.57 1.28
C ASP A 118 10.34 -11.89 2.45
N ILE A 119 9.60 -11.22 3.32
CA ILE A 119 10.14 -10.47 4.47
C ILE A 119 9.30 -10.77 5.71
N GLY A 120 9.91 -11.37 6.72
CA GLY A 120 9.30 -11.55 8.04
C GLY A 120 10.02 -10.72 9.09
N ILE A 121 9.29 -9.89 9.85
CA ILE A 121 9.86 -9.16 10.99
C ILE A 121 9.35 -9.79 12.29
N GLY A 122 10.27 -10.23 13.14
CA GLY A 122 9.95 -10.84 14.42
C GLY A 122 11.12 -10.80 15.40
N ALA A 123 10.91 -11.34 16.59
CA ALA A 123 11.95 -11.43 17.62
C ALA A 123 12.99 -12.50 17.25
N THR A 124 14.27 -12.19 17.50
CA THR A 124 15.37 -13.14 17.26
C THR A 124 15.27 -14.42 18.10
N ALA A 125 14.56 -14.35 19.25
CA ALA A 125 14.33 -15.51 20.09
C ALA A 125 13.54 -16.64 19.40
N THR A 126 12.67 -16.29 18.44
CA THR A 126 11.89 -17.28 17.69
C THR A 126 12.73 -18.02 16.66
N LEU A 127 13.84 -17.45 16.19
CA LEU A 127 14.77 -18.08 15.25
C LEU A 127 15.48 -19.30 15.83
N SER A 128 15.66 -19.38 17.16
CA SER A 128 16.32 -20.53 17.81
C SER A 128 15.58 -21.85 17.63
N ASN A 129 14.31 -21.82 17.19
CA ASN A 129 13.51 -23.01 16.92
C ASN A 129 13.76 -23.61 15.52
N PHE A 130 14.60 -22.95 14.69
CA PHE A 130 14.89 -23.35 13.30
C PHE A 130 16.33 -23.83 13.10
N THR A 131 17.11 -23.96 14.17
CA THR A 131 18.52 -24.45 14.16
C THR A 131 18.62 -25.92 14.55
#